data_6cce0eed13b5219a16defe1e1a06173c
#
_entry.id   6cce0eed13b5219a16defe1e1a06173c
#
_cell.length_a   1.000
_cell.length_b   1.000
_cell.length_c   1.000
_cell.angle_alpha   90.00
_cell.angle_beta   90.00
_cell.angle_gamma   90.00
#
_symmetry.space_group_name_H-M   'P 1'
#
loop_
_entity.id
_entity.type
_entity.pdbx_description
1 polymer ?
#
loop_
_entity_poly.entity_id
_entity_poly.type
_entity_poly.pdbx_seq_one_letter_code
_entity_poly.pdbx_strand_id
1 'polypeptide(L)'
;MIRKLISVVALLSFISCNNSSSSDYDRSLPMPKVNNIPAPASIMFKVEAVYPHDARAYTQGLEFYNGKLFEGTGEWGTSNLRMVDIKTGNIEKNYLIPDTSIFGEGITIFKNKIYQLTWKNNKIFVYNINDIMRPVDTFKWNREGWGATNDGTNIMISDGTSKLYFVQPDEKKKEMKINKILTVADNMGEVDSLNELELIDGYVYANRWLTNDIVKIDTSNGYVVGRMNLSGLLRQYDPTAQINSDAVLNGIAYDSTTKRLYITGKDWPKMFEMILN
;
A
#
# COMPACT_ATOMS: atom_id res chain seq x y z
N MET A 1 31.16 27.44 -75.59
CA MET A 1 30.53 26.24 -76.11
C MET A 1 29.12 26.11 -75.43
N ILE A 2 28.12 26.34 -76.26
CA ILE A 2 26.71 26.45 -75.85
C ILE A 2 26.10 25.02 -75.88
N ARG A 3 25.50 24.53 -74.82
CA ARG A 3 24.65 23.36 -74.89
C ARG A 3 23.22 23.72 -74.46
N LYS A 4 22.35 23.45 -75.42
CA LYS A 4 20.91 23.74 -75.41
C LYS A 4 20.17 22.91 -74.38
N LEU A 5 19.29 23.59 -73.61
CA LEU A 5 18.22 22.94 -72.88
C LEU A 5 17.09 22.54 -73.81
N ILE A 6 16.65 21.28 -73.71
CA ILE A 6 15.43 20.80 -74.32
C ILE A 6 14.41 20.62 -73.20
N SER A 7 13.35 21.44 -73.22
CA SER A 7 12.20 21.29 -72.31
C SER A 7 11.25 20.24 -72.89
N VAL A 8 10.97 19.20 -72.10
CA VAL A 8 9.90 18.26 -72.41
C VAL A 8 8.73 18.61 -71.46
N VAL A 9 7.63 19.03 -72.13
CA VAL A 9 6.36 19.27 -71.44
C VAL A 9 5.61 17.93 -71.41
N ALA A 10 5.39 17.38 -70.24
CA ALA A 10 4.53 16.21 -70.05
C ALA A 10 3.12 16.68 -69.60
N LEU A 11 2.15 16.45 -70.44
CA LEU A 11 0.71 16.60 -70.09
C LEU A 11 0.36 15.47 -69.11
N LEU A 12 -0.06 15.82 -67.91
CA LEU A 12 -0.69 14.91 -66.95
C LEU A 12 -2.19 15.09 -67.04
N SER A 13 -2.87 14.11 -67.59
CA SER A 13 -4.34 13.99 -67.57
C SER A 13 -4.80 13.54 -66.15
N PHE A 14 -5.60 14.38 -65.51
CA PHE A 14 -6.28 14.02 -64.28
C PHE A 14 -7.43 13.09 -64.55
N ILE A 15 -7.33 11.81 -64.14
CA ILE A 15 -8.43 10.90 -64.02
C ILE A 15 -8.96 11.04 -62.56
N SER A 16 -10.13 11.68 -62.42
CA SER A 16 -10.89 11.74 -61.19
C SER A 16 -11.56 10.40 -60.98
N CYS A 17 -11.04 9.54 -60.11
CA CYS A 17 -11.77 8.42 -59.56
C CYS A 17 -12.34 8.83 -58.21
N ASN A 18 -13.62 9.14 -58.22
CA ASN A 18 -14.43 9.30 -57.05
C ASN A 18 -14.75 7.91 -56.48
N ASN A 19 -14.02 7.46 -55.47
CA ASN A 19 -14.31 6.24 -54.74
C ASN A 19 -14.48 6.59 -53.26
N SER A 20 -15.72 6.98 -52.90
CA SER A 20 -16.16 7.09 -51.55
C SER A 20 -16.31 5.69 -50.91
N SER A 21 -15.22 5.13 -50.45
CA SER A 21 -15.25 4.01 -49.51
C SER A 21 -15.37 4.62 -48.08
N SER A 22 -16.58 4.70 -47.59
CA SER A 22 -16.83 4.85 -46.18
C SER A 22 -16.22 3.64 -45.46
N SER A 23 -15.02 3.78 -44.94
CA SER A 23 -14.52 2.84 -43.95
C SER A 23 -15.32 3.11 -42.67
N ASP A 24 -16.32 2.29 -42.47
CA ASP A 24 -16.93 2.11 -41.14
C ASP A 24 -15.83 1.62 -40.20
N TYR A 25 -15.13 2.56 -39.54
CA TYR A 25 -14.42 2.26 -38.34
C TYR A 25 -15.47 1.88 -37.29
N ASP A 26 -15.69 0.58 -37.17
CA ASP A 26 -16.41 -0.01 -36.04
C ASP A 26 -15.61 0.34 -34.76
N ARG A 27 -15.94 1.49 -34.16
CA ARG A 27 -15.46 1.92 -32.85
C ARG A 27 -16.33 1.31 -31.75
N SER A 28 -16.66 0.05 -31.85
CA SER A 28 -17.10 -0.69 -30.66
C SER A 28 -15.85 -1.00 -29.81
N LEU A 29 -15.39 -0.01 -29.08
CA LEU A 29 -14.56 -0.30 -27.90
C LEU A 29 -15.35 -1.34 -27.08
N PRO A 30 -14.72 -2.45 -26.67
CA PRO A 30 -15.42 -3.40 -25.83
C PRO A 30 -15.95 -2.63 -24.62
N MET A 31 -17.27 -2.60 -24.46
CA MET A 31 -17.89 -2.02 -23.29
C MET A 31 -17.24 -2.68 -22.07
N PRO A 32 -16.75 -1.92 -21.07
CA PRO A 32 -16.21 -2.50 -19.88
C PRO A 32 -17.27 -3.47 -19.34
N LYS A 33 -16.88 -4.70 -19.04
CA LYS A 33 -17.77 -5.68 -18.40
C LYS A 33 -18.38 -4.98 -17.19
N VAL A 34 -19.69 -4.81 -17.16
CA VAL A 34 -20.39 -4.22 -16.04
C VAL A 34 -20.07 -5.11 -14.83
N ASN A 35 -19.27 -4.57 -13.94
CA ASN A 35 -18.92 -5.22 -12.69
C ASN A 35 -20.11 -5.01 -11.75
N ASN A 36 -20.76 -6.08 -11.29
CA ASN A 36 -21.90 -6.00 -10.38
C ASN A 36 -21.50 -5.64 -8.94
N ILE A 37 -20.25 -5.23 -8.72
CA ILE A 37 -19.79 -4.76 -7.43
C ILE A 37 -20.33 -3.34 -7.20
N PRO A 38 -20.99 -3.06 -6.06
CA PRO A 38 -21.42 -1.70 -5.72
C PRO A 38 -20.24 -0.73 -5.62
N ALA A 39 -20.48 0.54 -5.95
CA ALA A 39 -19.48 1.57 -5.74
C ALA A 39 -19.17 1.69 -4.24
N PRO A 40 -17.88 1.85 -3.84
CA PRO A 40 -17.50 2.02 -2.46
C PRO A 40 -18.15 3.24 -1.81
N ALA A 41 -18.65 3.10 -0.59
CA ALA A 41 -19.16 4.24 0.17
C ALA A 41 -18.01 5.16 0.63
N SER A 42 -18.25 6.47 0.72
CA SER A 42 -17.32 7.37 1.39
C SER A 42 -17.26 7.07 2.89
N ILE A 43 -16.05 6.86 3.41
CA ILE A 43 -15.82 6.75 4.85
C ILE A 43 -15.52 8.13 5.40
N MET A 44 -16.40 8.60 6.29
CA MET A 44 -16.20 9.85 7.00
C MET A 44 -15.35 9.63 8.24
N PHE A 45 -14.53 10.61 8.58
CA PHE A 45 -13.66 10.58 9.75
C PHE A 45 -13.57 11.96 10.38
N LYS A 46 -13.13 11.98 11.63
CA LYS A 46 -12.81 13.21 12.36
C LYS A 46 -11.42 13.08 12.96
N VAL A 47 -10.55 14.07 12.73
CA VAL A 47 -9.26 14.16 13.41
C VAL A 47 -9.50 14.66 14.84
N GLU A 48 -9.10 13.86 15.82
CA GLU A 48 -9.24 14.17 17.25
C GLU A 48 -7.97 14.79 17.82
N ALA A 49 -6.80 14.28 17.39
CA ALA A 49 -5.51 14.78 17.81
C ALA A 49 -4.45 14.61 16.72
N VAL A 50 -3.39 15.40 16.83
CA VAL A 50 -2.22 15.34 15.94
C VAL A 50 -0.98 15.26 16.82
N TYR A 51 -0.15 14.26 16.58
CA TYR A 51 1.05 13.99 17.35
C TYR A 51 2.31 14.19 16.51
N PRO A 52 3.46 14.44 17.13
CA PRO A 52 4.75 14.39 16.42
C PRO A 52 5.01 12.98 15.88
N HIS A 53 5.66 12.90 14.73
CA HIS A 53 6.16 11.66 14.15
C HIS A 53 7.57 11.91 13.57
N ASP A 54 8.41 10.89 13.54
CA ASP A 54 9.77 11.01 13.04
C ASP A 54 9.77 11.20 11.52
N ALA A 55 10.09 12.40 11.05
CA ALA A 55 10.14 12.73 9.63
C ALA A 55 11.24 11.97 8.83
N ARG A 56 11.98 11.06 9.47
CA ARG A 56 12.92 10.13 8.82
C ARG A 56 12.42 8.70 8.84
N ALA A 57 11.18 8.50 9.29
CA ALA A 57 10.54 7.20 9.28
C ALA A 57 9.89 6.93 7.93
N TYR A 58 10.55 6.15 7.10
CA TYR A 58 9.91 5.62 5.90
C TYR A 58 8.95 4.49 6.29
N THR A 59 7.79 4.88 6.86
CA THR A 59 6.81 3.97 7.47
C THR A 59 6.29 2.96 6.46
N GLN A 60 6.46 1.67 6.77
CA GLN A 60 5.99 0.55 5.95
C GLN A 60 4.99 -0.35 6.69
N GLY A 61 4.97 -0.31 8.01
CA GLY A 61 4.02 -1.03 8.81
C GLY A 61 3.79 -0.34 10.15
N LEU A 62 2.56 -0.36 10.61
CA LEU A 62 2.15 0.28 11.85
C LEU A 62 1.14 -0.63 12.56
N GLU A 63 1.33 -0.88 13.85
CA GLU A 63 0.37 -1.69 14.61
C GLU A 63 0.30 -1.26 16.07
N PHE A 64 -0.92 -1.11 16.58
CA PHE A 64 -1.18 -0.78 17.97
C PHE A 64 -1.47 -2.06 18.77
N TYR A 65 -0.70 -2.29 19.83
CA TYR A 65 -0.84 -3.48 20.64
C TYR A 65 -0.59 -3.19 22.13
N ASN A 66 -1.57 -3.52 22.98
CA ASN A 66 -1.50 -3.35 24.45
C ASN A 66 -0.99 -1.97 24.89
N GLY A 67 -1.54 -0.89 24.31
CA GLY A 67 -1.18 0.47 24.66
C GLY A 67 0.16 0.97 24.10
N LYS A 68 0.78 0.21 23.20
CA LYS A 68 2.05 0.54 22.54
C LYS A 68 1.88 0.57 21.04
N LEU A 69 2.60 1.49 20.38
CA LEU A 69 2.68 1.57 18.94
C LEU A 69 3.99 0.91 18.47
N PHE A 70 3.85 -0.03 17.54
CA PHE A 70 4.97 -0.65 16.84
C PHE A 70 5.02 -0.15 15.41
N GLU A 71 6.22 0.09 14.92
CA GLU A 71 6.44 0.62 13.57
C GLU A 71 7.58 -0.11 12.89
N GLY A 72 7.33 -0.61 11.67
CA GLY A 72 8.32 -1.10 10.74
C GLY A 72 8.66 -0.01 9.73
N THR A 73 9.93 0.27 9.52
CA THR A 73 10.36 1.24 8.52
C THR A 73 11.15 0.58 7.41
N GLY A 74 11.06 1.15 6.21
CA GLY A 74 11.84 0.77 5.05
C GLY A 74 13.14 1.55 4.93
N GLU A 75 13.66 1.59 3.73
CA GLU A 75 14.90 2.18 3.25
C GLU A 75 16.17 1.33 3.46
N TRP A 76 17.00 1.36 2.42
CA TRP A 76 18.25 0.61 2.40
C TRP A 76 19.23 1.12 3.45
N GLY A 77 19.71 0.24 4.32
CA GLY A 77 20.66 0.56 5.38
C GLY A 77 20.07 1.27 6.61
N THR A 78 18.77 1.63 6.59
CA THR A 78 18.09 2.29 7.71
C THR A 78 16.82 1.60 8.16
N SER A 79 16.41 0.52 7.48
CA SER A 79 15.25 -0.29 7.85
C SER A 79 15.31 -0.75 9.30
N ASN A 80 14.22 -0.59 10.02
CA ASN A 80 14.18 -0.96 11.43
C ASN A 80 12.80 -1.45 11.87
N LEU A 81 12.76 -2.06 13.06
CA LEU A 81 11.55 -2.31 13.84
C LEU A 81 11.66 -1.51 15.12
N ARG A 82 10.64 -0.72 15.48
CA ARG A 82 10.69 0.13 16.64
C ARG A 82 9.37 0.19 17.41
N MET A 83 9.47 0.56 18.67
CA MET A 83 8.35 0.88 19.54
C MET A 83 8.38 2.38 19.82
N VAL A 84 7.24 3.05 19.64
CA VAL A 84 7.13 4.51 19.65
C VAL A 84 6.10 4.94 20.69
N ASP A 85 6.42 5.99 21.43
CA ASP A 85 5.43 6.71 22.24
C ASP A 85 4.60 7.61 21.31
N ILE A 86 3.31 7.34 21.21
CA ILE A 86 2.41 8.05 20.27
C ILE A 86 2.37 9.55 20.54
N LYS A 87 2.33 9.97 21.82
CA LYS A 87 2.10 11.37 22.18
C LYS A 87 3.29 12.26 21.89
N THR A 88 4.49 11.70 22.03
CA THR A 88 5.73 12.44 21.87
C THR A 88 6.45 12.16 20.55
N GLY A 89 6.12 11.06 19.88
CA GLY A 89 6.85 10.55 18.72
C GLY A 89 8.23 9.97 19.06
N ASN A 90 8.56 9.85 20.36
CA ASN A 90 9.86 9.34 20.78
C ASN A 90 9.97 7.83 20.59
N ILE A 91 11.13 7.39 20.08
CA ILE A 91 11.45 5.97 19.95
C ILE A 91 11.85 5.43 21.33
N GLU A 92 11.06 4.50 21.88
CA GLU A 92 11.33 3.83 23.13
C GLU A 92 12.28 2.65 22.98
N LYS A 93 12.13 1.88 21.88
CA LYS A 93 13.00 0.77 21.49
C LYS A 93 13.21 0.79 19.99
N ASN A 94 14.40 0.42 19.53
CA ASN A 94 14.74 0.36 18.11
C ASN A 94 15.68 -0.80 17.81
N TYR A 95 15.34 -1.58 16.80
CA TYR A 95 16.23 -2.56 16.20
C TYR A 95 16.49 -2.18 14.75
N LEU A 96 17.68 -1.64 14.48
CA LEU A 96 18.17 -1.41 13.12
C LEU A 96 18.56 -2.75 12.50
N ILE A 97 18.04 -3.07 11.33
CA ILE A 97 18.42 -4.28 10.59
C ILE A 97 19.85 -4.10 10.10
N PRO A 98 20.82 -4.93 10.56
CA PRO A 98 22.23 -4.69 10.28
C PRO A 98 22.64 -5.02 8.83
N ASP A 99 21.86 -5.84 8.12
CA ASP A 99 22.08 -6.16 6.72
C ASP A 99 21.51 -5.04 5.84
N THR A 100 22.38 -4.18 5.32
CA THR A 100 22.02 -3.01 4.50
C THR A 100 21.39 -3.36 3.16
N SER A 101 21.40 -4.64 2.77
CA SER A 101 20.69 -5.14 1.56
C SER A 101 19.23 -5.48 1.82
N ILE A 102 18.78 -5.36 3.07
CA ILE A 102 17.37 -5.58 3.45
C ILE A 102 16.62 -4.26 3.37
N PHE A 103 15.47 -4.31 2.69
CA PHE A 103 14.45 -3.27 2.77
C PHE A 103 13.30 -3.81 3.60
N GLY A 104 13.11 -3.26 4.81
CA GLY A 104 12.02 -3.63 5.73
C GLY A 104 10.68 -3.12 5.22
N GLU A 105 9.63 -3.88 5.51
CA GLU A 105 8.28 -3.61 5.05
C GLU A 105 7.28 -3.74 6.20
N GLY A 106 6.01 -4.00 5.88
CA GLY A 106 4.89 -4.12 6.80
C GLY A 106 5.14 -5.05 7.97
N ILE A 107 4.49 -4.77 9.07
CA ILE A 107 4.55 -5.59 10.29
C ILE A 107 3.17 -6.09 10.68
N THR A 108 3.12 -7.20 11.43
CA THR A 108 1.91 -7.58 12.17
C THR A 108 2.24 -8.37 13.42
N ILE A 109 1.42 -8.22 14.47
CA ILE A 109 1.58 -8.90 15.75
C ILE A 109 0.64 -10.09 15.82
N PHE A 110 1.19 -11.28 15.60
CA PHE A 110 0.45 -12.52 15.56
C PHE A 110 0.95 -13.52 16.61
N LYS A 111 0.08 -13.96 17.52
CA LYS A 111 0.40 -14.94 18.58
C LYS A 111 1.63 -14.54 19.41
N ASN A 112 1.67 -13.32 19.90
CA ASN A 112 2.76 -12.74 20.70
C ASN A 112 4.12 -12.67 20.00
N LYS A 113 4.14 -12.70 18.69
CA LYS A 113 5.32 -12.47 17.85
C LYS A 113 5.04 -11.35 16.86
N ILE A 114 6.06 -10.57 16.53
CA ILE A 114 5.99 -9.56 15.47
C ILE A 114 6.58 -10.19 14.22
N TYR A 115 5.85 -10.15 13.12
CA TYR A 115 6.30 -10.56 11.79
C TYR A 115 6.58 -9.30 10.98
N GLN A 116 7.82 -9.11 10.53
CA GLN A 116 8.23 -7.99 9.69
C GLN A 116 8.58 -8.52 8.30
N LEU A 117 7.87 -8.04 7.30
CA LEU A 117 8.09 -8.36 5.90
C LEU A 117 9.38 -7.71 5.39
N THR A 118 9.84 -8.20 4.26
CA THR A 118 10.89 -7.55 3.45
C THR A 118 10.43 -7.43 2.00
N TRP A 119 10.83 -6.37 1.29
CA TRP A 119 10.39 -6.12 -0.08
C TRP A 119 10.73 -7.30 -1.02
N LYS A 120 11.98 -7.43 -1.42
CA LYS A 120 12.44 -8.42 -2.42
C LYS A 120 13.41 -9.46 -1.85
N ASN A 121 13.59 -9.49 -0.54
CA ASN A 121 14.58 -10.37 0.09
C ASN A 121 14.03 -11.77 0.39
N ASN A 122 12.75 -12.03 0.07
CA ASN A 122 12.08 -13.31 0.28
C ASN A 122 12.13 -13.81 1.73
N LYS A 123 12.12 -12.88 2.69
CA LYS A 123 12.23 -13.15 4.13
C LYS A 123 11.16 -12.43 4.91
N ILE A 124 10.73 -13.05 6.00
CA ILE A 124 9.93 -12.43 7.06
C ILE A 124 10.69 -12.65 8.36
N PHE A 125 11.12 -11.56 8.98
CA PHE A 125 11.73 -11.62 10.31
C PHE A 125 10.67 -11.77 11.38
N VAL A 126 10.98 -12.55 12.41
CA VAL A 126 10.06 -12.78 13.54
C VAL A 126 10.75 -12.35 14.82
N TYR A 127 10.08 -11.51 15.60
CA TYR A 127 10.57 -10.99 16.86
C TYR A 127 9.68 -11.42 18.01
N ASN A 128 10.23 -11.50 19.21
CA ASN A 128 9.43 -11.63 20.41
C ASN A 128 8.83 -10.27 20.76
N ILE A 129 7.52 -10.20 21.05
CA ILE A 129 6.82 -8.96 21.38
C ILE A 129 7.41 -8.24 22.60
N ASN A 130 7.98 -8.98 23.55
CA ASN A 130 8.57 -8.42 24.76
C ASN A 130 10.04 -7.96 24.56
N ASP A 131 10.72 -8.49 23.53
CA ASP A 131 12.09 -8.15 23.18
C ASP A 131 12.28 -8.09 21.67
N ILE A 132 12.21 -6.86 21.14
CA ILE A 132 12.35 -6.59 19.71
C ILE A 132 13.80 -6.36 19.28
N MET A 133 14.78 -6.50 20.19
CA MET A 133 16.17 -6.11 19.94
C MET A 133 16.92 -7.03 18.99
N ARG A 134 16.31 -8.11 18.54
CA ARG A 134 16.80 -9.00 17.48
C ARG A 134 15.69 -9.94 17.02
N PRO A 135 15.70 -10.40 15.76
CA PRO A 135 14.80 -11.46 15.32
C PRO A 135 15.15 -12.76 16.05
N VAL A 136 14.12 -13.49 16.44
CA VAL A 136 14.25 -14.83 17.05
C VAL A 136 14.08 -15.93 16.01
N ASP A 137 13.54 -15.59 14.84
CA ASP A 137 13.31 -16.52 13.74
C ASP A 137 13.24 -15.79 12.40
N THR A 138 13.26 -16.56 11.30
CA THR A 138 13.09 -16.07 9.93
C THR A 138 12.33 -17.09 9.11
N PHE A 139 11.28 -16.64 8.43
CA PHE A 139 10.47 -17.46 7.52
C PHE A 139 10.72 -17.06 6.06
N LYS A 140 10.60 -18.02 5.16
CA LYS A 140 10.63 -17.76 3.72
C LYS A 140 9.28 -17.24 3.25
N TRP A 141 9.35 -16.21 2.39
CA TRP A 141 8.21 -15.66 1.66
C TRP A 141 8.66 -15.37 0.23
N ASN A 142 8.37 -16.26 -0.71
CA ASN A 142 8.88 -16.20 -2.09
C ASN A 142 8.09 -15.21 -2.97
N ARG A 143 7.74 -14.06 -2.42
CA ARG A 143 7.02 -12.96 -3.07
C ARG A 143 7.50 -11.64 -2.48
N GLU A 144 7.14 -10.53 -3.10
CA GLU A 144 7.27 -9.24 -2.43
C GLU A 144 6.36 -9.21 -1.20
N GLY A 145 6.80 -8.55 -0.14
CA GLY A 145 5.99 -8.28 1.03
C GLY A 145 5.85 -6.77 1.16
N TRP A 146 4.63 -6.24 1.22
CA TRP A 146 4.37 -4.82 1.38
C TRP A 146 3.71 -4.54 2.74
N GLY A 147 2.42 -4.77 2.88
CA GLY A 147 1.70 -4.60 4.14
C GLY A 147 1.33 -5.93 4.78
N ALA A 148 1.08 -5.92 6.09
CA ALA A 148 0.63 -7.09 6.84
C ALA A 148 -0.36 -6.70 7.92
N THR A 149 -1.37 -7.55 8.14
CA THR A 149 -2.27 -7.55 9.30
C THR A 149 -2.67 -8.98 9.62
N ASN A 150 -3.52 -9.22 10.62
CA ASN A 150 -3.97 -10.58 10.94
C ASN A 150 -5.39 -10.64 11.51
N ASP A 151 -6.04 -11.81 11.38
CA ASP A 151 -7.37 -12.10 11.94
C ASP A 151 -7.32 -13.02 13.18
N GLY A 152 -6.14 -13.21 13.78
CA GLY A 152 -5.90 -14.15 14.87
C GLY A 152 -5.75 -15.61 14.40
N THR A 153 -6.14 -15.93 13.16
CA THR A 153 -6.02 -17.25 12.53
C THR A 153 -4.99 -17.24 11.41
N ASN A 154 -5.07 -16.24 10.53
CA ASN A 154 -4.15 -16.04 9.42
C ASN A 154 -3.50 -14.68 9.52
N ILE A 155 -2.27 -14.58 9.03
CA ILE A 155 -1.66 -13.32 8.64
C ILE A 155 -2.13 -13.00 7.22
N MET A 156 -2.52 -11.77 6.95
CA MET A 156 -2.85 -11.26 5.63
C MET A 156 -1.71 -10.39 5.13
N ILE A 157 -1.24 -10.63 3.90
CA ILE A 157 -0.11 -9.94 3.29
C ILE A 157 -0.54 -9.33 1.96
N SER A 158 -0.15 -8.10 1.69
CA SER A 158 -0.20 -7.45 0.38
C SER A 158 1.17 -7.51 -0.31
N ASP A 159 1.21 -7.39 -1.64
CA ASP A 159 2.42 -7.41 -2.46
C ASP A 159 2.43 -6.30 -3.54
N GLY A 160 1.63 -5.25 -3.34
CA GLY A 160 1.47 -4.17 -4.30
C GLY A 160 0.53 -4.50 -5.47
N THR A 161 0.10 -5.73 -5.63
CA THR A 161 -0.94 -6.12 -6.61
C THR A 161 -2.34 -5.95 -6.01
N SER A 162 -3.36 -6.42 -6.71
CA SER A 162 -4.74 -6.55 -6.22
C SER A 162 -4.96 -7.76 -5.31
N LYS A 163 -3.92 -8.44 -4.85
CA LYS A 163 -4.04 -9.68 -4.09
C LYS A 163 -3.79 -9.46 -2.59
N LEU A 164 -4.61 -10.12 -1.78
CA LEU A 164 -4.36 -10.34 -0.37
C LEU A 164 -4.12 -11.83 -0.14
N TYR A 165 -3.00 -12.16 0.49
CA TYR A 165 -2.61 -13.54 0.78
C TYR A 165 -2.89 -13.86 2.24
N PHE A 166 -3.76 -14.82 2.50
CA PHE A 166 -4.03 -15.34 3.84
C PHE A 166 -3.08 -16.50 4.09
N VAL A 167 -2.18 -16.32 5.03
CA VAL A 167 -1.08 -17.25 5.26
C VAL A 167 -0.98 -17.66 6.73
N GLN A 168 -0.34 -18.81 6.97
CA GLN A 168 0.07 -19.26 8.30
C GLN A 168 1.54 -19.65 8.30
N PRO A 169 2.29 -19.39 9.38
CA PRO A 169 3.66 -19.85 9.49
C PRO A 169 3.71 -21.40 9.64
N ASP A 170 4.46 -22.06 8.75
CA ASP A 170 4.84 -23.47 8.90
C ASP A 170 6.17 -23.51 9.68
N GLU A 171 6.06 -23.77 10.99
CA GLU A 171 7.21 -23.78 11.90
C GLU A 171 8.25 -24.88 11.56
N LYS A 172 7.84 -25.94 10.88
CA LYS A 172 8.75 -27.04 10.49
C LYS A 172 9.58 -26.66 9.27
N LYS A 173 8.94 -26.04 8.26
CA LYS A 173 9.60 -25.67 7.01
C LYS A 173 10.20 -24.28 7.06
N LYS A 174 9.85 -23.48 8.07
CA LYS A 174 10.21 -22.05 8.18
C LYS A 174 9.80 -21.26 6.93
N GLU A 175 8.58 -21.50 6.48
CA GLU A 175 7.96 -20.80 5.34
C GLU A 175 6.52 -20.40 5.64
N MET A 176 5.99 -19.43 4.92
CA MET A 176 4.58 -19.03 5.01
C MET A 176 3.75 -19.90 4.08
N LYS A 177 2.80 -20.65 4.65
CA LYS A 177 1.84 -21.47 3.90
C LYS A 177 0.64 -20.62 3.50
N ILE A 178 0.38 -20.49 2.19
CA ILE A 178 -0.81 -19.80 1.67
C ILE A 178 -2.03 -20.72 1.83
N ASN A 179 -3.05 -20.22 2.53
CA ASN A 179 -4.33 -20.90 2.72
C ASN A 179 -5.41 -20.37 1.77
N LYS A 180 -5.38 -19.06 1.46
CA LYS A 180 -6.35 -18.37 0.58
C LYS A 180 -5.65 -17.22 -0.11
N ILE A 181 -6.04 -16.93 -1.35
CA ILE A 181 -5.72 -15.70 -2.07
C ILE A 181 -7.03 -15.03 -2.40
N LEU A 182 -7.13 -13.74 -2.07
CA LEU A 182 -8.31 -12.92 -2.32
C LEU A 182 -7.95 -11.83 -3.32
N THR A 183 -8.70 -11.72 -4.41
CA THR A 183 -8.55 -10.59 -5.35
C THR A 183 -9.42 -9.44 -4.88
N VAL A 184 -8.82 -8.26 -4.76
CA VAL A 184 -9.52 -7.04 -4.36
C VAL A 184 -10.02 -6.30 -5.59
N ALA A 185 -11.30 -5.92 -5.57
CA ALA A 185 -11.95 -5.21 -6.67
C ALA A 185 -13.05 -4.27 -6.18
N ASP A 186 -13.34 -3.25 -6.96
CA ASP A 186 -14.50 -2.38 -6.81
C ASP A 186 -15.35 -2.35 -8.10
N ASN A 187 -16.30 -1.44 -8.20
CA ASN A 187 -17.15 -1.28 -9.36
C ASN A 187 -16.40 -0.88 -10.66
N MET A 188 -15.15 -0.46 -10.57
CA MET A 188 -14.30 -0.08 -11.70
C MET A 188 -13.37 -1.20 -12.15
N GLY A 189 -13.18 -2.25 -11.33
CA GLY A 189 -12.29 -3.38 -11.61
C GLY A 189 -11.40 -3.76 -10.44
N GLU A 190 -10.28 -4.43 -10.73
CA GLU A 190 -9.30 -4.79 -9.71
C GLU A 190 -8.66 -3.53 -9.10
N VAL A 191 -8.48 -3.55 -7.78
CA VAL A 191 -7.84 -2.48 -7.01
C VAL A 191 -6.46 -2.93 -6.60
N ASP A 192 -5.45 -2.40 -7.26
CA ASP A 192 -4.03 -2.68 -7.04
C ASP A 192 -3.35 -1.67 -6.11
N SER A 193 -2.03 -1.79 -6.03
CA SER A 193 -1.16 -0.93 -5.21
C SER A 193 -1.52 -1.00 -3.73
N LEU A 194 -2.04 -2.15 -3.29
CA LEU A 194 -2.33 -2.40 -1.88
C LEU A 194 -1.03 -2.45 -1.10
N ASN A 195 -0.92 -1.60 -0.09
CA ASN A 195 0.29 -1.46 0.70
C ASN A 195 -0.01 -1.81 2.17
N GLU A 196 0.22 -0.89 3.08
CA GLU A 196 0.04 -1.12 4.49
C GLU A 196 -1.41 -1.48 4.83
N LEU A 197 -1.59 -2.41 5.80
CA LEU A 197 -2.86 -3.09 6.08
C LEU A 197 -3.20 -3.04 7.58
N GLU A 198 -4.47 -2.81 7.89
CA GLU A 198 -5.01 -2.95 9.24
C GLU A 198 -6.36 -3.65 9.24
N LEU A 199 -6.58 -4.62 10.15
CA LEU A 199 -7.87 -5.30 10.29
C LEU A 199 -8.74 -4.60 11.35
N ILE A 200 -9.88 -4.06 10.93
CA ILE A 200 -10.83 -3.37 11.81
C ILE A 200 -12.23 -3.96 11.62
N ASP A 201 -12.80 -4.52 12.68
CA ASP A 201 -14.14 -5.07 12.70
C ASP A 201 -14.46 -6.03 11.52
N GLY A 202 -13.49 -6.90 11.18
CA GLY A 202 -13.62 -7.92 10.12
C GLY A 202 -13.35 -7.43 8.70
N TYR A 203 -13.02 -6.16 8.51
CA TYR A 203 -12.64 -5.56 7.24
C TYR A 203 -11.15 -5.21 7.24
N VAL A 204 -10.46 -5.44 6.11
CA VAL A 204 -9.10 -4.93 5.91
C VAL A 204 -9.17 -3.49 5.39
N TYR A 205 -8.51 -2.59 6.11
CA TYR A 205 -8.21 -1.25 5.63
C TYR A 205 -6.82 -1.28 5.02
N ALA A 206 -6.67 -0.79 3.80
CA ALA A 206 -5.42 -0.82 3.06
C ALA A 206 -5.07 0.55 2.50
N ASN A 207 -3.85 1.01 2.73
CA ASN A 207 -3.29 2.11 1.96
C ASN A 207 -3.18 1.70 0.48
N ARG A 208 -3.54 2.60 -0.45
CA ARG A 208 -3.18 2.47 -1.86
C ARG A 208 -1.96 3.32 -2.15
N TRP A 209 -0.85 2.66 -2.47
CA TRP A 209 0.42 3.35 -2.73
C TRP A 209 0.30 4.38 -3.85
N LEU A 210 0.97 5.53 -3.69
CA LEU A 210 0.92 6.71 -4.56
C LEU A 210 -0.47 7.38 -4.67
N THR A 211 -1.39 7.06 -3.76
CA THR A 211 -2.66 7.75 -3.63
C THR A 211 -2.85 8.29 -2.21
N ASN A 212 -3.90 9.09 -2.01
CA ASN A 212 -4.31 9.54 -0.67
C ASN A 212 -5.52 8.75 -0.15
N ASP A 213 -5.72 7.55 -0.67
CA ASP A 213 -6.87 6.72 -0.34
C ASP A 213 -6.49 5.56 0.57
N ILE A 214 -7.35 5.31 1.56
CA ILE A 214 -7.45 4.06 2.28
C ILE A 214 -8.73 3.37 1.83
N VAL A 215 -8.64 2.12 1.40
CA VAL A 215 -9.78 1.31 0.98
C VAL A 215 -10.17 0.32 2.07
N LYS A 216 -11.49 0.17 2.30
CA LYS A 216 -12.08 -0.81 3.22
C LYS A 216 -12.52 -2.02 2.41
N ILE A 217 -11.93 -3.18 2.69
CA ILE A 217 -12.08 -4.42 1.92
C ILE A 217 -12.85 -5.45 2.75
N ASP A 218 -13.91 -6.01 2.20
CA ASP A 218 -14.61 -7.16 2.77
C ASP A 218 -13.77 -8.43 2.58
N THR A 219 -13.31 -9.02 3.67
CA THR A 219 -12.44 -10.21 3.67
C THR A 219 -13.13 -11.48 3.18
N SER A 220 -14.46 -11.50 3.08
CA SER A 220 -15.22 -12.64 2.59
C SER A 220 -15.16 -12.79 1.07
N ASN A 221 -15.16 -11.66 0.34
CA ASN A 221 -15.29 -11.64 -1.11
C ASN A 221 -14.26 -10.77 -1.86
N GLY A 222 -13.50 -9.91 -1.14
CA GLY A 222 -12.51 -9.01 -1.74
C GLY A 222 -13.07 -7.70 -2.27
N TYR A 223 -14.34 -7.41 -2.05
CA TYR A 223 -14.94 -6.18 -2.55
C TYR A 223 -14.54 -4.98 -1.69
N VAL A 224 -14.16 -3.90 -2.35
CA VAL A 224 -13.98 -2.61 -1.69
C VAL A 224 -15.36 -2.03 -1.39
N VAL A 225 -15.72 -2.00 -0.11
CA VAL A 225 -17.01 -1.52 0.36
C VAL A 225 -16.98 -0.07 0.84
N GLY A 226 -15.79 0.49 1.06
CA GLY A 226 -15.63 1.86 1.49
C GLY A 226 -14.29 2.45 1.05
N ARG A 227 -14.24 3.79 0.97
CA ARG A 227 -13.02 4.56 0.62
C ARG A 227 -12.93 5.79 1.50
N MET A 228 -11.79 5.98 2.14
CA MET A 228 -11.44 7.16 2.90
C MET A 228 -10.43 7.97 2.09
N ASN A 229 -10.77 9.19 1.72
CA ASN A 229 -9.86 10.09 1.02
C ASN A 229 -9.21 11.06 2.00
N LEU A 230 -7.88 11.03 2.08
CA LEU A 230 -7.06 11.83 3.00
C LEU A 230 -6.23 12.89 2.26
N SER A 231 -6.69 13.28 1.05
CA SER A 231 -6.01 14.32 0.27
C SER A 231 -5.89 15.61 1.06
N GLY A 232 -4.67 16.13 1.13
CA GLY A 232 -4.38 17.39 1.82
C GLY A 232 -4.31 17.28 3.36
N LEU A 233 -4.51 16.10 3.96
CA LEU A 233 -4.50 15.93 5.41
C LEU A 233 -3.26 16.53 6.06
N LEU A 234 -2.05 16.12 5.63
CA LEU A 234 -0.82 16.62 6.22
C LEU A 234 -0.72 18.15 6.09
N ARG A 235 -1.00 18.69 4.92
CA ARG A 235 -0.90 20.14 4.68
C ARG A 235 -1.91 20.98 5.46
N GLN A 236 -3.07 20.41 5.77
CA GLN A 236 -4.09 21.08 6.61
C GLN A 236 -3.57 21.32 8.02
N TYR A 237 -2.79 20.40 8.58
CA TYR A 237 -2.30 20.46 9.97
C TYR A 237 -0.83 20.87 10.07
N ASP A 238 -0.07 20.77 9.00
CA ASP A 238 1.31 21.25 8.89
C ASP A 238 1.56 21.84 7.48
N PRO A 239 1.14 23.09 7.24
CA PRO A 239 1.31 23.74 5.93
C PRO A 239 2.77 23.91 5.50
N THR A 240 3.69 23.85 6.47
CA THR A 240 5.14 24.06 6.25
C THR A 240 5.93 22.75 6.14
N ALA A 241 5.26 21.61 6.26
CA ALA A 241 5.91 20.32 6.15
C ALA A 241 6.72 20.19 4.85
N GLN A 242 8.02 19.93 4.99
CA GLN A 242 8.90 19.65 3.86
C GLN A 242 8.87 18.15 3.62
N ILE A 243 8.17 17.72 2.59
CA ILE A 243 8.08 16.33 2.18
C ILE A 243 8.57 16.17 0.73
N ASN A 244 9.27 15.10 0.45
CA ASN A 244 9.67 14.73 -0.91
C ASN A 244 8.52 14.01 -1.64
N SER A 245 8.73 13.66 -2.91
CA SER A 245 7.71 12.98 -3.74
C SER A 245 7.34 11.59 -3.22
N ASP A 246 8.24 10.95 -2.48
CA ASP A 246 8.08 9.58 -1.99
C ASP A 246 7.47 9.54 -0.59
N ALA A 247 7.30 10.72 0.04
CA ALA A 247 6.66 10.90 1.34
C ALA A 247 5.13 10.81 1.20
N VAL A 248 4.64 9.61 0.92
CA VAL A 248 3.22 9.32 0.68
C VAL A 248 2.52 8.81 1.93
N LEU A 249 1.20 8.91 1.93
CA LEU A 249 0.34 8.30 2.95
C LEU A 249 0.65 6.79 3.06
N ASN A 250 1.04 6.33 4.23
CA ASN A 250 1.26 4.92 4.54
C ASN A 250 1.39 4.70 6.05
N GLY A 251 0.64 3.75 6.59
CA GLY A 251 0.60 3.41 8.01
C GLY A 251 -0.77 3.63 8.61
N ILE A 252 -1.38 2.54 9.06
CA ILE A 252 -2.69 2.46 9.72
C ILE A 252 -2.52 1.62 10.98
N ALA A 253 -2.90 2.14 12.14
CA ALA A 253 -2.99 1.34 13.34
C ALA A 253 -4.31 1.61 14.05
N TYR A 254 -4.88 0.59 14.68
CA TYR A 254 -6.17 0.70 15.34
C TYR A 254 -6.14 0.22 16.79
N ASP A 255 -6.51 1.10 17.70
CA ASP A 255 -6.77 0.72 19.09
C ASP A 255 -8.23 0.29 19.24
N SER A 256 -8.46 -1.01 19.26
CA SER A 256 -9.79 -1.59 19.42
C SER A 256 -10.45 -1.27 20.77
N THR A 257 -9.67 -0.91 21.79
CA THR A 257 -10.17 -0.56 23.12
C THR A 257 -10.79 0.83 23.14
N THR A 258 -10.10 1.80 22.53
CA THR A 258 -10.54 3.20 22.50
C THR A 258 -11.28 3.56 21.21
N LYS A 259 -11.31 2.65 20.22
CA LYS A 259 -11.86 2.86 18.87
C LYS A 259 -11.17 4.02 18.14
N ARG A 260 -9.85 4.16 18.33
CA ARG A 260 -9.03 5.18 17.72
C ARG A 260 -8.22 4.60 16.57
N LEU A 261 -8.22 5.33 15.46
CA LEU A 261 -7.43 5.05 14.29
C LEU A 261 -6.23 6.01 14.26
N TYR A 262 -5.05 5.48 14.05
CA TYR A 262 -3.81 6.26 13.91
C TYR A 262 -3.31 6.13 12.48
N ILE A 263 -3.06 7.29 11.85
CA ILE A 263 -2.64 7.38 10.45
C ILE A 263 -1.38 8.23 10.37
N THR A 264 -0.43 7.79 9.55
CA THR A 264 0.76 8.57 9.20
C THR A 264 1.12 8.38 7.73
N GLY A 265 2.33 8.75 7.34
CA GLY A 265 2.91 8.54 6.02
C GLY A 265 4.41 8.37 6.09
N LYS A 266 4.99 7.92 5.00
CA LYS A 266 6.44 7.81 4.82
C LYS A 266 7.05 9.21 4.97
N ASP A 267 8.02 9.33 5.87
CA ASP A 267 8.69 10.60 6.19
C ASP A 267 7.75 11.75 6.60
N TRP A 268 6.54 11.43 7.05
CA TRP A 268 5.65 12.46 7.57
C TRP A 268 6.05 12.88 8.97
N PRO A 269 6.06 14.20 9.28
CA PRO A 269 6.37 14.70 10.63
C PRO A 269 5.20 14.61 11.59
N LYS A 270 4.05 14.07 11.16
CA LYS A 270 2.81 14.00 11.95
C LYS A 270 2.17 12.63 11.89
N MET A 271 1.56 12.26 13.00
CA MET A 271 0.61 11.17 13.13
C MET A 271 -0.75 11.71 13.55
N PHE A 272 -1.81 11.20 12.95
CA PHE A 272 -3.18 11.65 13.15
C PHE A 272 -3.98 10.62 13.92
N GLU A 273 -4.56 11.00 15.05
CA GLU A 273 -5.56 10.21 15.76
C GLU A 273 -6.94 10.59 15.23
N MET A 274 -7.70 9.58 14.81
CA MET A 274 -9.00 9.77 14.15
C MET A 274 -10.08 8.88 14.76
N ILE A 275 -11.32 9.32 14.57
CA ILE A 275 -12.53 8.50 14.77
C ILE A 275 -13.19 8.30 13.41
N LEU A 276 -13.62 7.06 13.16
CA LEU A 276 -14.48 6.73 12.02
C LEU A 276 -15.95 7.01 12.39
N ASN A 277 -16.67 7.68 11.50
CA ASN A 277 -18.10 8.03 11.66
C ASN A 277 -19.00 7.04 10.91
#